data_31077640d9ff7ee208d42e9c267fb34a
#
_entry.id   31077640d9ff7ee208d42e9c267fb34a
#
_cell.length_a   1.000
_cell.length_b   1.000
_cell.length_c   1.000
_cell.angle_alpha   90.00
_cell.angle_beta   90.00
_cell.angle_gamma   90.00
#
_symmetry.space_group_name_H-M   'P 1'
#
loop_
_entity.id
_entity.type
_entity.pdbx_description
1 polymer ?
#
loop_
_entity_poly.entity_id
_entity_poly.type
_entity_poly.pdbx_seq_one_letter_code
_entity_poly.pdbx_strand_id
1 'polypeptide(L)'
;MGKYFGTDGFRGEANCTLTADHAFKVGRFLGWYYTQLKRRSGSDEPARIVIGKDTRRSSYMFEYSLVGGLVASGADAYLLHVTTTPSVAYVCRTEEFDCGIMISASHNPYYDNGIKLLNGFGEKMDESIIALVEAYLDGELEAFGRKWEELPLAKRDMIGRTVDHVAGRNRYIGYLISLGMYSFKGLKVGLDCANGASWNIAKSVFDALGAKTYVINADPDGYNINMNAGSTHIEVLQRYVVENGLDVGFAYDGDADRCLCVDEKGNIVTGDHILYIYGKYLKERGKLLGNTVVTTVMSNFGLYKAFDELGIDYAKTKVGDKYVYEYMMQNGCRIGGEQSGHIIFSKYASTGDGILTSLKIAEVMKAKKKTLSQLCEGFTVYPQVLKNVRVTDKAAAQADADVQKAVAEVAAKLGDSGRILVRESGTEPVVRVMVEAQSKEICEQYVDHVIAAIRGKGHCA
;
A
#
# COMPACT_ATOMS: atom_id res chain seq x y z
N MET A 1 -2.90 1.85 17.89
CA MET A 1 -1.75 2.35 17.11
C MET A 1 -0.61 2.58 18.06
N GLY A 2 0.59 2.19 17.70
CA GLY A 2 1.79 2.44 18.47
C GLY A 2 2.17 3.92 18.49
N LYS A 3 3.19 4.25 19.27
CA LYS A 3 3.73 5.61 19.40
C LYS A 3 4.50 6.04 18.14
N TYR A 4 5.24 5.12 17.54
CA TYR A 4 6.10 5.35 16.38
C TYR A 4 5.56 4.70 15.10
N PHE A 5 5.04 3.47 15.22
CA PHE A 5 4.55 2.69 14.07
C PHE A 5 3.04 2.89 13.88
N GLY A 6 2.69 3.49 12.75
CA GLY A 6 1.31 3.52 12.24
C GLY A 6 0.94 2.24 11.49
N THR A 7 -0.20 2.25 10.80
CA THR A 7 -0.67 1.12 9.97
C THR A 7 0.27 0.76 8.82
N ASP A 8 1.18 1.68 8.45
CA ASP A 8 2.06 1.53 7.29
C ASP A 8 3.54 1.85 7.62
N GLY A 9 3.98 1.40 8.80
CA GLY A 9 5.34 1.54 9.30
C GLY A 9 5.58 2.81 10.12
N PHE A 10 6.84 3.01 10.50
CA PHE A 10 7.31 4.21 11.18
C PHE A 10 7.65 5.26 10.12
N ARG A 11 6.82 6.29 9.98
CA ARG A 11 7.01 7.39 9.02
C ARG A 11 7.32 8.70 9.71
N GLY A 12 8.15 9.51 9.06
CA GLY A 12 8.45 10.86 9.51
C GLY A 12 9.40 11.59 8.60
N GLU A 13 9.55 12.90 8.83
CA GLU A 13 10.57 13.70 8.16
C GLU A 13 11.97 13.21 8.59
N ALA A 14 12.83 12.96 7.60
CA ALA A 14 14.15 12.38 7.81
C ALA A 14 15.04 13.28 8.67
N ASN A 15 15.63 12.71 9.73
CA ASN A 15 16.41 13.38 10.75
C ASN A 15 15.66 14.47 11.55
N CYS A 16 14.34 14.53 11.45
CA CYS A 16 13.49 15.35 12.31
C CYS A 16 12.70 14.45 13.27
N THR A 17 11.75 13.69 12.75
CA THR A 17 10.91 12.77 13.52
C THR A 17 11.31 11.31 13.37
N LEU A 18 11.86 10.93 12.22
CA LEU A 18 12.51 9.63 11.98
C LEU A 18 14.01 9.87 11.78
N THR A 19 14.84 9.41 12.72
CA THR A 19 16.29 9.67 12.73
C THR A 19 17.11 8.43 12.39
N ALA A 20 18.40 8.65 12.06
CA ALA A 20 19.37 7.57 11.86
C ALA A 20 19.55 6.71 13.13
N ASP A 21 19.43 7.30 14.33
CA ASP A 21 19.46 6.57 15.61
C ASP A 21 18.26 5.64 15.76
N HIS A 22 17.04 6.10 15.40
CA HIS A 22 15.88 5.23 15.37
C HIS A 22 16.11 4.01 14.46
N ALA A 23 16.63 4.23 13.26
CA ALA A 23 16.92 3.15 12.31
C ALA A 23 17.97 2.17 12.88
N PHE A 24 19.05 2.69 13.48
CA PHE A 24 20.06 1.87 14.12
C PHE A 24 19.45 1.01 15.26
N LYS A 25 18.62 1.60 16.12
CA LYS A 25 17.96 0.88 17.21
C LYS A 25 16.98 -0.17 16.70
N VAL A 26 16.19 0.14 15.67
CA VAL A 26 15.33 -0.87 15.01
C VAL A 26 16.16 -2.05 14.52
N GLY A 27 17.27 -1.78 13.83
CA GLY A 27 18.21 -2.83 13.42
C GLY A 27 18.80 -3.62 14.59
N ARG A 28 19.19 -2.94 15.69
CA ARG A 28 19.70 -3.56 16.93
C ARG A 28 18.67 -4.54 17.50
N PHE A 29 17.40 -4.09 17.63
CA PHE A 29 16.36 -4.92 18.18
C PHE A 29 16.06 -6.13 17.30
N LEU A 30 15.80 -5.93 16.02
CA LEU A 30 15.46 -7.03 15.11
C LEU A 30 16.58 -8.06 14.98
N GLY A 31 17.82 -7.60 14.84
CA GLY A 31 18.98 -8.50 14.78
C GLY A 31 19.12 -9.36 16.02
N TRP A 32 18.99 -8.75 17.20
CA TRP A 32 19.02 -9.48 18.46
C TRP A 32 17.83 -10.42 18.62
N TYR A 33 16.61 -9.92 18.40
CA TYR A 33 15.37 -10.66 18.61
C TYR A 33 15.31 -11.95 17.77
N TYR A 34 15.52 -11.85 16.47
CA TYR A 34 15.48 -13.01 15.59
C TYR A 34 16.64 -13.97 15.81
N THR A 35 17.83 -13.47 16.15
CA THR A 35 18.95 -14.34 16.56
C THR A 35 18.60 -15.12 17.84
N GLN A 36 17.93 -14.50 18.83
CA GLN A 36 17.48 -15.21 20.02
C GLN A 36 16.38 -16.25 19.70
N LEU A 37 15.46 -15.94 18.79
CA LEU A 37 14.45 -16.91 18.35
C LEU A 37 15.09 -18.14 17.73
N LYS A 38 16.08 -17.97 16.83
CA LYS A 38 16.82 -19.10 16.22
C LYS A 38 17.52 -19.95 17.26
N ARG A 39 18.24 -19.34 18.18
CA ARG A 39 18.91 -20.08 19.28
C ARG A 39 17.93 -20.88 20.13
N ARG A 40 16.74 -20.32 20.42
CA ARG A 40 15.69 -21.03 21.15
C ARG A 40 15.11 -22.21 20.38
N SER A 41 15.10 -22.14 19.05
CA SER A 41 14.71 -23.27 18.20
C SER A 41 15.85 -24.27 17.95
N GLY A 42 17.02 -24.08 18.58
CA GLY A 42 18.18 -24.97 18.48
C GLY A 42 19.09 -24.72 17.27
N SER A 43 18.97 -23.56 16.62
CA SER A 43 19.86 -23.17 15.53
C SER A 43 20.89 -22.15 16.00
N ASP A 44 22.17 -22.38 15.69
CA ASP A 44 23.26 -21.44 15.92
C ASP A 44 23.51 -20.50 14.73
N GLU A 45 22.74 -20.65 13.63
CA GLU A 45 22.87 -19.77 12.48
C GLU A 45 22.42 -18.33 12.79
N PRO A 46 23.07 -17.32 12.20
CA PRO A 46 22.63 -15.94 12.35
C PRO A 46 21.23 -15.73 11.75
N ALA A 47 20.46 -14.82 12.32
CA ALA A 47 19.23 -14.38 11.69
C ALA A 47 19.52 -13.71 10.35
N ARG A 48 18.68 -13.93 9.35
CA ARG A 48 18.80 -13.40 7.99
C ARG A 48 17.71 -12.35 7.77
N ILE A 49 18.11 -11.10 7.57
CA ILE A 49 17.19 -9.97 7.39
C ILE A 49 17.39 -9.38 6.00
N VAL A 50 16.32 -9.33 5.20
CA VAL A 50 16.37 -8.74 3.86
C VAL A 50 15.92 -7.28 3.90
N ILE A 51 16.64 -6.39 3.20
CA ILE A 51 16.38 -4.95 3.20
C ILE A 51 16.26 -4.44 1.76
N GLY A 52 15.18 -3.71 1.50
CA GLY A 52 14.99 -2.93 0.29
C GLY A 52 14.74 -1.46 0.63
N LYS A 53 14.90 -0.60 -0.37
CA LYS A 53 14.67 0.83 -0.24
C LYS A 53 14.10 1.43 -1.52
N ASP A 54 13.43 2.58 -1.38
CA ASP A 54 13.07 3.43 -2.51
C ASP A 54 14.24 4.33 -2.94
N THR A 55 13.98 5.26 -3.84
CA THR A 55 14.99 6.13 -4.46
C THR A 55 15.35 7.37 -3.65
N ARG A 56 14.71 7.62 -2.50
CA ARG A 56 14.97 8.79 -1.65
C ARG A 56 16.42 8.84 -1.23
N ARG A 57 17.00 10.03 -1.21
CA ARG A 57 18.39 10.22 -0.75
C ARG A 57 18.58 9.76 0.70
N SER A 58 17.62 10.05 1.58
CA SER A 58 17.64 9.61 2.98
C SER A 58 17.54 8.10 3.16
N SER A 59 17.05 7.34 2.17
CA SER A 59 16.95 5.89 2.24
C SER A 59 18.31 5.22 2.38
N TYR A 60 19.38 5.79 1.80
CA TYR A 60 20.74 5.30 1.97
C TYR A 60 21.25 5.46 3.41
N MET A 61 20.96 6.61 4.03
CA MET A 61 21.35 6.85 5.43
C MET A 61 20.65 5.86 6.36
N PHE A 62 19.36 5.63 6.17
CA PHE A 62 18.59 4.68 6.97
C PHE A 62 19.02 3.24 6.73
N GLU A 63 19.32 2.85 5.48
CA GLU A 63 19.85 1.52 5.16
C GLU A 63 21.14 1.25 5.93
N TYR A 64 22.13 2.15 5.86
CA TYR A 64 23.41 1.96 6.57
C TYR A 64 23.23 1.92 8.09
N SER A 65 22.30 2.72 8.63
CA SER A 65 22.02 2.72 10.07
C SER A 65 21.35 1.40 10.51
N LEU A 66 20.35 0.92 9.77
CA LEU A 66 19.72 -0.38 10.01
C LEU A 66 20.73 -1.52 9.93
N VAL A 67 21.54 -1.54 8.87
CA VAL A 67 22.59 -2.56 8.67
C VAL A 67 23.57 -2.55 9.85
N GLY A 68 24.06 -1.38 10.26
CA GLY A 68 24.94 -1.26 11.41
C GLY A 68 24.32 -1.87 12.68
N GLY A 69 23.05 -1.60 12.94
CA GLY A 69 22.31 -2.17 14.06
C GLY A 69 22.16 -3.69 13.99
N LEU A 70 21.80 -4.22 12.82
CA LEU A 70 21.61 -5.65 12.57
C LEU A 70 22.91 -6.44 12.80
N VAL A 71 23.99 -6.05 12.12
CA VAL A 71 25.26 -6.78 12.19
C VAL A 71 25.90 -6.67 13.57
N ALA A 72 25.75 -5.53 14.25
CA ALA A 72 26.19 -5.35 15.64
C ALA A 72 25.40 -6.24 16.62
N SER A 73 24.26 -6.77 16.24
CA SER A 73 23.43 -7.69 17.03
C SER A 73 23.57 -9.16 16.60
N GLY A 74 24.44 -9.46 15.62
CA GLY A 74 24.74 -10.80 15.18
C GLY A 74 23.80 -11.34 14.08
N ALA A 75 23.01 -10.50 13.42
CA ALA A 75 22.19 -10.87 12.27
C ALA A 75 22.90 -10.52 10.96
N ASP A 76 22.69 -11.34 9.93
CA ASP A 76 23.11 -11.06 8.56
C ASP A 76 22.11 -10.14 7.85
N ALA A 77 22.61 -9.06 7.24
CA ALA A 77 21.83 -8.09 6.48
C ALA A 77 22.00 -8.33 4.97
N TYR A 78 20.89 -8.61 4.27
CA TYR A 78 20.86 -8.88 2.83
C TYR A 78 20.27 -7.69 2.09
N LEU A 79 21.04 -7.05 1.20
CA LEU A 79 20.67 -5.80 0.55
C LEU A 79 20.13 -6.04 -0.86
N LEU A 80 18.85 -5.75 -1.08
CA LEU A 80 18.23 -5.72 -2.42
C LEU A 80 18.47 -4.40 -3.14
N HIS A 81 19.00 -3.39 -2.42
CA HIS A 81 19.14 -2.00 -2.88
C HIS A 81 17.79 -1.38 -3.27
N VAL A 82 17.77 -0.53 -4.31
CA VAL A 82 16.51 0.08 -4.77
C VAL A 82 15.61 -0.98 -5.38
N THR A 83 14.48 -1.21 -4.73
CA THR A 83 13.46 -2.19 -5.11
C THR A 83 12.10 -1.82 -4.51
N THR A 84 11.03 -2.48 -4.98
CA THR A 84 9.67 -2.21 -4.54
C THR A 84 9.31 -2.93 -3.23
N THR A 85 8.32 -2.42 -2.49
CA THR A 85 7.80 -3.10 -1.29
C THR A 85 7.36 -4.55 -1.58
N PRO A 86 6.58 -4.85 -2.65
CA PRO A 86 6.24 -6.23 -2.97
C PRO A 86 7.45 -7.11 -3.34
N SER A 87 8.53 -6.53 -3.88
CA SER A 87 9.78 -7.27 -4.11
C SER A 87 10.41 -7.75 -2.80
N VAL A 88 10.46 -6.89 -1.77
CA VAL A 88 10.96 -7.27 -0.44
C VAL A 88 10.08 -8.37 0.16
N ALA A 89 8.76 -8.22 0.10
CA ALA A 89 7.82 -9.21 0.60
C ALA A 89 7.97 -10.57 -0.11
N TYR A 90 8.11 -10.54 -1.44
CA TYR A 90 8.33 -11.75 -2.24
C TYR A 90 9.63 -12.47 -1.84
N VAL A 91 10.75 -11.76 -1.81
CA VAL A 91 12.07 -12.33 -1.48
C VAL A 91 12.09 -12.83 -0.04
N CYS A 92 11.53 -12.06 0.91
CA CYS A 92 11.44 -12.46 2.31
C CYS A 92 10.79 -13.83 2.45
N ARG A 93 9.63 -14.03 1.82
CA ARG A 93 8.87 -15.28 1.88
C ARG A 93 9.53 -16.42 1.12
N THR A 94 10.00 -16.19 -0.11
CA THR A 94 10.42 -17.26 -1.02
C THR A 94 11.84 -17.76 -0.75
N GLU A 95 12.65 -16.97 -0.06
CA GLU A 95 14.00 -17.34 0.33
C GLU A 95 14.15 -17.55 1.85
N GLU A 96 13.01 -17.63 2.55
CA GLU A 96 12.94 -17.96 3.98
C GLU A 96 13.80 -17.05 4.87
N PHE A 97 13.68 -15.72 4.65
CA PHE A 97 14.27 -14.74 5.55
C PHE A 97 13.46 -14.65 6.85
N ASP A 98 14.12 -14.38 7.96
CA ASP A 98 13.45 -14.24 9.25
C ASP A 98 12.61 -12.95 9.33
N CYS A 99 13.04 -11.90 8.62
CA CYS A 99 12.38 -10.60 8.58
C CYS A 99 12.73 -9.85 7.30
N GLY A 100 11.79 -9.05 6.82
CA GLY A 100 11.98 -8.09 5.73
C GLY A 100 11.85 -6.66 6.22
N ILE A 101 12.65 -5.76 5.67
CA ILE A 101 12.58 -4.32 5.94
C ILE A 101 12.49 -3.56 4.63
N MET A 102 11.47 -2.69 4.49
CA MET A 102 11.39 -1.74 3.39
C MET A 102 11.53 -0.32 3.89
N ILE A 103 12.49 0.41 3.31
CA ILE A 103 12.75 1.82 3.61
C ILE A 103 12.06 2.67 2.56
N SER A 104 10.88 3.21 2.91
CA SER A 104 10.07 4.06 2.06
C SER A 104 8.96 4.76 2.83
N ALA A 105 8.59 5.96 2.39
CA ALA A 105 7.37 6.64 2.79
C ALA A 105 6.31 6.64 1.67
N SER A 106 6.36 5.67 0.73
CA SER A 106 5.38 5.49 -0.34
C SER A 106 5.19 6.78 -1.17
N HIS A 107 4.00 7.37 -1.15
CA HIS A 107 3.63 8.54 -1.94
C HIS A 107 3.97 9.90 -1.30
N ASN A 108 4.58 9.91 -0.11
CA ASN A 108 4.99 11.16 0.56
C ASN A 108 6.10 11.90 -0.22
N PRO A 109 6.30 13.20 0.02
CA PRO A 109 7.43 13.95 -0.53
C PRO A 109 8.80 13.37 -0.16
N TYR A 110 9.84 13.77 -0.89
CA TYR A 110 11.19 13.21 -0.76
C TYR A 110 11.83 13.39 0.63
N TYR A 111 11.45 14.42 1.37
CA TYR A 111 12.00 14.72 2.70
C TYR A 111 11.44 13.81 3.80
N ASP A 112 10.30 13.19 3.57
CA ASP A 112 9.77 12.13 4.42
C ASP A 112 10.45 10.80 4.08
N ASN A 113 10.52 9.90 5.07
CA ASN A 113 10.87 8.50 4.85
C ASN A 113 10.11 7.60 5.83
N GLY A 114 10.31 6.29 5.70
CA GLY A 114 9.65 5.32 6.56
C GLY A 114 10.42 4.01 6.66
N ILE A 115 10.12 3.26 7.71
CA ILE A 115 10.61 1.90 7.93
C ILE A 115 9.40 1.00 8.07
N LYS A 116 9.17 0.14 7.08
CA LYS A 116 8.12 -0.89 7.08
C LYS A 116 8.77 -2.21 7.46
N LEU A 117 8.17 -2.92 8.41
CA LEU A 117 8.65 -4.23 8.87
C LEU A 117 7.74 -5.34 8.37
N LEU A 118 8.34 -6.41 7.87
CA LEU A 118 7.66 -7.59 7.36
C LEU A 118 8.12 -8.82 8.14
N ASN A 119 7.21 -9.74 8.42
CA ASN A 119 7.53 -11.04 9.00
C ASN A 119 8.14 -11.99 7.93
N GLY A 120 8.57 -13.17 8.35
CA GLY A 120 9.17 -14.17 7.44
C GLY A 120 8.24 -14.67 6.32
N PHE A 121 6.95 -14.41 6.43
CA PHE A 121 5.97 -14.72 5.37
C PHE A 121 5.79 -13.57 4.36
N GLY A 122 6.54 -12.48 4.51
CA GLY A 122 6.41 -11.29 3.66
C GLY A 122 5.13 -10.51 3.93
N GLU A 123 4.54 -10.66 5.10
CA GLU A 123 3.36 -9.94 5.58
C GLU A 123 3.79 -8.83 6.53
N LYS A 124 2.90 -7.88 6.83
CA LYS A 124 3.18 -6.87 7.86
C LYS A 124 3.53 -7.53 9.18
N MET A 125 4.53 -6.97 9.85
CA MET A 125 5.02 -7.45 11.14
C MET A 125 3.89 -7.47 12.19
N ASP A 126 3.91 -8.51 13.03
CA ASP A 126 2.95 -8.66 14.13
C ASP A 126 3.00 -7.49 15.11
N GLU A 127 1.84 -7.04 15.58
CA GLU A 127 1.73 -5.90 16.52
C GLU A 127 2.48 -6.15 17.82
N SER A 128 2.57 -7.39 18.26
CA SER A 128 3.33 -7.77 19.47
C SER A 128 4.83 -7.50 19.32
N ILE A 129 5.38 -7.76 18.14
CA ILE A 129 6.81 -7.48 17.85
C ILE A 129 7.02 -5.98 17.65
N ILE A 130 6.08 -5.30 16.99
CA ILE A 130 6.11 -3.83 16.86
C ILE A 130 6.13 -3.16 18.24
N ALA A 131 5.29 -3.61 19.17
CA ALA A 131 5.27 -3.09 20.54
C ALA A 131 6.62 -3.27 21.28
N LEU A 132 7.32 -4.38 21.05
CA LEU A 132 8.66 -4.60 21.59
C LEU A 132 9.71 -3.68 20.96
N VAL A 133 9.61 -3.42 19.63
CA VAL A 133 10.46 -2.44 18.95
C VAL A 133 10.26 -1.05 19.58
N GLU A 134 9.02 -0.63 19.76
CA GLU A 134 8.69 0.67 20.35
C GLU A 134 9.17 0.80 21.79
N ALA A 135 8.98 -0.23 22.62
CA ALA A 135 9.50 -0.27 23.97
C ALA A 135 11.03 -0.12 24.02
N TYR A 136 11.74 -0.76 23.08
CA TYR A 136 13.21 -0.59 22.98
C TYR A 136 13.62 0.81 22.51
N LEU A 137 12.87 1.42 21.59
CA LEU A 137 13.11 2.81 21.18
C LEU A 137 12.95 3.79 22.35
N ASP A 138 12.00 3.54 23.25
CA ASP A 138 11.77 4.33 24.46
C ASP A 138 12.73 4.01 25.63
N GLY A 139 13.64 3.03 25.47
CA GLY A 139 14.54 2.58 26.52
C GLY A 139 13.89 1.65 27.53
N GLU A 140 12.69 1.16 27.25
CA GLU A 140 11.91 0.25 28.08
C GLU A 140 11.75 -1.08 27.34
N LEU A 141 12.57 -2.07 27.66
CA LEU A 141 12.48 -3.37 27.00
C LEU A 141 12.34 -4.50 27.98
N GLU A 142 11.24 -5.23 27.89
CA GLU A 142 11.08 -6.56 28.47
C GLU A 142 10.80 -7.57 27.35
N ALA A 143 11.68 -8.53 27.17
CA ALA A 143 11.51 -9.58 26.19
C ALA A 143 12.07 -10.90 26.71
N PHE A 144 11.42 -12.02 26.34
CA PHE A 144 11.79 -13.36 26.76
C PHE A 144 11.84 -13.55 28.29
N GLY A 145 10.98 -12.81 29.02
CA GLY A 145 10.91 -12.88 30.50
C GLY A 145 12.10 -12.21 31.20
N ARG A 146 12.78 -11.31 30.54
CA ARG A 146 13.92 -10.55 31.09
C ARG A 146 13.83 -9.09 30.71
N LYS A 147 14.12 -8.19 31.66
CA LYS A 147 14.33 -6.76 31.39
C LYS A 147 15.74 -6.51 30.86
N TRP A 148 15.80 -5.66 29.85
CA TRP A 148 17.03 -5.27 29.19
C TRP A 148 17.16 -3.74 29.25
N GLU A 149 18.23 -3.23 29.82
CA GLU A 149 18.60 -1.81 29.74
C GLU A 149 19.27 -1.53 28.40
N GLU A 150 20.15 -2.44 27.98
CA GLU A 150 20.88 -2.41 26.72
C GLU A 150 20.93 -3.83 26.13
N LEU A 151 20.71 -3.97 24.83
CA LEU A 151 20.86 -5.25 24.15
C LEU A 151 22.33 -5.61 24.00
N PRO A 152 22.73 -6.87 24.22
CA PRO A 152 24.11 -7.29 24.08
C PRO A 152 24.62 -7.09 22.64
N LEU A 153 25.87 -6.66 22.49
CA LEU A 153 26.58 -6.61 21.22
C LEU A 153 27.17 -7.96 20.87
N ALA A 154 27.07 -8.34 19.61
CA ALA A 154 27.80 -9.48 19.08
C ALA A 154 29.32 -9.21 19.11
N LYS A 155 30.11 -10.26 19.34
CA LYS A 155 31.55 -10.15 19.46
C LYS A 155 32.26 -11.16 18.54
N ARG A 156 33.42 -10.78 18.01
CA ARG A 156 34.29 -11.64 17.19
C ARG A 156 33.51 -12.24 15.99
N ASP A 157 33.53 -13.55 15.86
CA ASP A 157 32.86 -14.36 14.84
C ASP A 157 31.31 -14.32 14.90
N MET A 158 30.77 -13.80 15.99
CA MET A 158 29.33 -13.62 16.14
C MET A 158 28.80 -12.29 15.53
N ILE A 159 29.68 -11.39 15.07
CA ILE A 159 29.26 -10.19 14.34
C ILE A 159 28.66 -10.61 13.00
N GLY A 160 27.46 -10.12 12.69
CA GLY A 160 26.80 -10.41 11.43
C GLY A 160 27.53 -9.81 10.22
N ARG A 161 27.19 -10.26 9.05
CA ARG A 161 27.76 -9.78 7.77
C ARG A 161 26.72 -9.03 6.93
N THR A 162 27.22 -8.21 6.02
CA THR A 162 26.40 -7.59 4.97
C THR A 162 26.57 -8.37 3.68
N VAL A 163 25.47 -8.69 3.02
CA VAL A 163 25.44 -9.45 1.77
C VAL A 163 24.75 -8.62 0.69
N ASP A 164 25.43 -8.39 -0.43
CA ASP A 164 24.81 -7.85 -1.64
C ASP A 164 23.87 -8.93 -2.24
N HIS A 165 22.58 -8.63 -2.31
CA HIS A 165 21.55 -9.60 -2.71
C HIS A 165 20.67 -9.12 -3.89
N VAL A 166 21.25 -8.42 -4.84
CA VAL A 166 20.57 -7.97 -6.09
C VAL A 166 19.91 -9.14 -6.82
N ALA A 167 20.44 -10.36 -6.68
CA ALA A 167 19.84 -11.56 -7.26
C ALA A 167 18.40 -11.80 -6.78
N GLY A 168 18.07 -11.46 -5.53
CA GLY A 168 16.70 -11.56 -5.01
C GLY A 168 15.73 -10.66 -5.77
N ARG A 169 16.10 -9.39 -6.01
CA ARG A 169 15.32 -8.48 -6.84
C ARG A 169 15.11 -9.04 -8.26
N ASN A 170 16.14 -9.59 -8.85
CA ASN A 170 16.04 -10.17 -10.20
C ASN A 170 15.11 -11.40 -10.23
N ARG A 171 15.06 -12.19 -9.14
CA ARG A 171 14.09 -13.29 -9.01
C ARG A 171 12.66 -12.78 -8.96
N TYR A 172 12.39 -11.67 -8.27
CA TYR A 172 11.07 -11.05 -8.28
C TYR A 172 10.67 -10.58 -9.69
N ILE A 173 11.59 -9.99 -10.45
CA ILE A 173 11.34 -9.64 -11.87
C ILE A 173 11.00 -10.91 -12.67
N GLY A 174 11.80 -11.96 -12.54
CA GLY A 174 11.54 -13.25 -13.19
C GLY A 174 10.21 -13.87 -12.77
N TYR A 175 9.85 -13.75 -11.50
CA TYR A 175 8.55 -14.18 -10.98
C TYR A 175 7.40 -13.44 -11.66
N LEU A 176 7.43 -12.11 -11.72
CA LEU A 176 6.39 -11.33 -12.39
C LEU A 176 6.24 -11.71 -13.87
N ILE A 177 7.36 -11.88 -14.57
CA ILE A 177 7.36 -12.33 -15.98
C ILE A 177 6.72 -13.73 -16.10
N SER A 178 7.01 -14.64 -15.19
CA SER A 178 6.45 -16.00 -15.18
C SER A 178 4.93 -16.05 -14.96
N LEU A 179 4.35 -15.00 -14.38
CA LEU A 179 2.91 -14.86 -14.19
C LEU A 179 2.16 -14.41 -15.46
N GLY A 180 2.88 -13.98 -16.49
CA GLY A 180 2.31 -13.53 -17.76
C GLY A 180 1.72 -14.70 -18.54
N MET A 181 0.41 -14.72 -18.70
CA MET A 181 -0.31 -15.76 -19.45
C MET A 181 -0.49 -15.42 -20.94
N TYR A 182 -0.25 -14.17 -21.32
CA TYR A 182 -0.44 -13.66 -22.68
C TYR A 182 0.77 -12.85 -23.11
N SER A 183 1.12 -12.94 -24.39
CA SER A 183 2.05 -11.97 -24.99
C SER A 183 1.39 -10.61 -25.11
N PHE A 184 2.11 -9.56 -24.72
CA PHE A 184 1.66 -8.16 -24.87
C PHE A 184 2.10 -7.54 -26.20
N LYS A 185 2.59 -8.36 -27.15
CA LYS A 185 2.96 -7.89 -28.47
C LYS A 185 1.81 -7.08 -29.11
N GLY A 186 2.17 -5.89 -29.60
CA GLY A 186 1.24 -4.93 -30.18
C GLY A 186 0.54 -4.01 -29.18
N LEU A 187 0.73 -4.18 -27.87
CA LEU A 187 0.22 -3.27 -26.84
C LEU A 187 1.23 -2.13 -26.59
N LYS A 188 0.78 -0.88 -26.69
CA LYS A 188 1.53 0.33 -26.35
C LYS A 188 1.21 0.72 -24.92
N VAL A 189 2.17 0.63 -24.02
CA VAL A 189 1.99 0.82 -22.59
C VAL A 189 2.76 2.03 -22.10
N GLY A 190 2.08 3.00 -21.50
CA GLY A 190 2.70 4.08 -20.73
C GLY A 190 3.00 3.63 -19.31
N LEU A 191 4.19 3.92 -18.81
CA LEU A 191 4.60 3.60 -17.44
C LEU A 191 5.10 4.88 -16.77
N ASP A 192 4.40 5.34 -15.74
CA ASP A 192 4.87 6.42 -14.87
C ASP A 192 5.43 5.79 -13.58
N CYS A 193 6.75 5.85 -13.45
CA CYS A 193 7.47 5.20 -12.35
C CYS A 193 7.65 6.11 -11.12
N ALA A 194 7.01 7.29 -11.08
CA ALA A 194 7.08 8.23 -9.95
C ALA A 194 8.51 8.65 -9.55
N ASN A 195 9.53 8.45 -10.38
CA ASN A 195 10.94 8.47 -10.02
C ASN A 195 11.24 7.61 -8.78
N GLY A 196 10.42 6.59 -8.54
CA GLY A 196 10.44 5.68 -7.40
C GLY A 196 11.05 4.32 -7.72
N ALA A 197 10.78 3.35 -6.88
CA ALA A 197 11.41 2.02 -6.90
C ALA A 197 11.07 1.16 -8.12
N SER A 198 9.97 1.46 -8.83
CA SER A 198 9.56 0.75 -10.06
C SER A 198 10.37 1.09 -11.31
N TRP A 199 11.20 2.15 -11.27
CA TRP A 199 11.84 2.77 -12.44
C TRP A 199 12.56 1.79 -13.38
N ASN A 200 13.23 0.77 -12.85
CA ASN A 200 13.97 -0.24 -13.63
C ASN A 200 13.28 -1.62 -13.66
N ILE A 201 12.22 -1.81 -12.89
CA ILE A 201 11.51 -3.10 -12.77
C ILE A 201 10.35 -3.16 -13.76
N ALA A 202 9.45 -2.16 -13.72
CA ALA A 202 8.22 -2.18 -14.52
C ALA A 202 8.48 -2.33 -16.02
N LYS A 203 9.40 -1.51 -16.56
CA LYS A 203 9.81 -1.60 -17.98
C LYS A 203 10.33 -2.98 -18.33
N SER A 204 11.23 -3.54 -17.51
CA SER A 204 11.85 -4.84 -17.76
C SER A 204 10.81 -5.96 -17.85
N VAL A 205 9.79 -5.93 -17.02
CA VAL A 205 8.70 -6.92 -16.99
C VAL A 205 7.82 -6.79 -18.25
N PHE A 206 7.37 -5.59 -18.59
CA PHE A 206 6.51 -5.37 -19.77
C PHE A 206 7.24 -5.64 -21.09
N ASP A 207 8.50 -5.24 -21.22
CA ASP A 207 9.33 -5.52 -22.41
C ASP A 207 9.54 -7.03 -22.59
N ALA A 208 9.82 -7.77 -21.51
CA ALA A 208 9.98 -9.23 -21.57
C ALA A 208 8.70 -9.94 -22.04
N LEU A 209 7.53 -9.38 -21.74
CA LEU A 209 6.23 -9.88 -22.20
C LEU A 209 5.85 -9.38 -23.61
N GLY A 210 6.70 -8.56 -24.24
CA GLY A 210 6.58 -8.10 -25.62
C GLY A 210 5.77 -6.83 -25.83
N ALA A 211 5.47 -6.05 -24.78
CA ALA A 211 4.83 -4.75 -24.90
C ALA A 211 5.79 -3.72 -25.53
N LYS A 212 5.23 -2.71 -26.18
CA LYS A 212 5.98 -1.49 -26.53
C LYS A 212 5.80 -0.48 -25.41
N THR A 213 6.83 -0.31 -24.58
CA THR A 213 6.79 0.55 -23.39
C THR A 213 7.22 1.98 -23.70
N TYR A 214 6.51 2.91 -23.08
CA TYR A 214 6.78 4.35 -23.09
C TYR A 214 6.88 4.79 -21.63
N VAL A 215 8.07 5.12 -21.16
CA VAL A 215 8.33 5.33 -19.74
C VAL A 215 8.57 6.81 -19.46
N ILE A 216 7.93 7.31 -18.42
CA ILE A 216 8.15 8.66 -17.87
C ILE A 216 8.49 8.56 -16.38
N ASN A 217 9.09 9.62 -15.85
CA ASN A 217 9.45 9.73 -14.43
C ASN A 217 10.26 8.51 -13.93
N ALA A 218 11.30 8.15 -14.67
CA ALA A 218 12.17 7.00 -14.41
C ALA A 218 13.66 7.36 -14.34
N ASP A 219 13.96 8.58 -13.91
CA ASP A 219 15.33 9.09 -13.71
C ASP A 219 15.44 9.70 -12.30
N PRO A 220 15.51 8.84 -11.26
CA PRO A 220 15.53 9.29 -9.87
C PRO A 220 16.84 9.97 -9.51
N ASP A 221 16.77 11.16 -8.91
CA ASP A 221 17.90 11.94 -8.40
C ASP A 221 18.00 11.95 -6.86
N GLY A 222 17.05 11.29 -6.18
CA GLY A 222 16.93 11.23 -4.73
C GLY A 222 16.02 12.29 -4.12
N TYR A 223 15.58 13.28 -4.90
CA TYR A 223 14.72 14.38 -4.47
C TYR A 223 13.41 14.45 -5.27
N ASN A 224 13.36 13.89 -6.46
CA ASN A 224 12.25 14.01 -7.39
C ASN A 224 11.19 12.90 -7.27
N ILE A 225 11.31 12.01 -6.29
CA ILE A 225 10.30 10.94 -6.07
C ILE A 225 8.92 11.55 -5.81
N ASN A 226 7.89 11.06 -6.51
CA ASN A 226 6.50 11.53 -6.46
C ASN A 226 6.29 13.02 -6.85
N MET A 227 7.32 13.75 -7.27
CA MET A 227 7.21 15.15 -7.61
C MET A 227 6.60 15.32 -9.00
N ASN A 228 5.33 15.76 -9.05
CA ASN A 228 4.55 15.82 -10.30
C ASN A 228 4.60 14.51 -11.09
N ALA A 229 4.53 13.38 -10.39
CA ALA A 229 4.78 12.06 -10.95
C ALA A 229 3.98 10.98 -10.22
N GLY A 230 3.71 9.89 -10.93
CA GLY A 230 3.11 8.68 -10.38
C GLY A 230 1.63 8.78 -10.03
N SER A 231 1.17 7.88 -9.18
CA SER A 231 -0.25 7.70 -8.88
C SER A 231 -0.91 8.89 -8.18
N THR A 232 -0.13 9.77 -7.53
CA THR A 232 -0.65 11.00 -6.89
C THR A 232 -0.75 12.19 -7.84
N HIS A 233 -0.16 12.10 -9.03
CA HIS A 233 -0.17 13.11 -10.09
C HIS A 233 -0.53 12.47 -11.44
N ILE A 234 -1.63 11.73 -11.43
CA ILE A 234 -2.07 10.90 -12.56
C ILE A 234 -2.35 11.71 -13.83
N GLU A 235 -2.63 13.02 -13.69
CA GLU A 235 -2.86 13.95 -14.80
C GLU A 235 -1.68 14.06 -15.76
N VAL A 236 -0.47 13.77 -15.29
CA VAL A 236 0.73 13.74 -16.15
C VAL A 236 0.65 12.55 -17.11
N LEU A 237 0.32 11.37 -16.58
CA LEU A 237 0.15 10.17 -17.38
C LEU A 237 -1.07 10.26 -18.30
N GLN A 238 -2.17 10.89 -17.87
CA GLN A 238 -3.36 11.10 -18.72
C GLN A 238 -3.01 11.83 -20.02
N ARG A 239 -2.32 12.97 -19.90
CA ARG A 239 -1.85 13.72 -21.07
C ARG A 239 -0.91 12.89 -21.95
N TYR A 240 0.04 12.21 -21.32
CA TYR A 240 1.04 11.42 -22.02
C TYR A 240 0.41 10.27 -22.83
N VAL A 241 -0.59 9.57 -22.26
CA VAL A 241 -1.32 8.49 -22.94
C VAL A 241 -2.03 9.01 -24.20
N VAL A 242 -2.75 10.12 -24.08
CA VAL A 242 -3.51 10.70 -25.20
C VAL A 242 -2.59 11.25 -26.29
N GLU A 243 -1.58 12.03 -25.91
CA GLU A 243 -0.65 12.68 -26.86
C GLU A 243 0.17 11.65 -27.67
N ASN A 244 0.48 10.49 -27.07
CA ASN A 244 1.27 9.44 -27.73
C ASN A 244 0.42 8.31 -28.31
N GLY A 245 -0.91 8.39 -28.23
CA GLY A 245 -1.82 7.36 -28.73
C GLY A 245 -1.51 5.98 -28.14
N LEU A 246 -1.37 5.91 -26.81
CA LEU A 246 -1.10 4.68 -26.10
C LEU A 246 -2.40 3.91 -25.83
N ASP A 247 -2.30 2.59 -25.72
CA ASP A 247 -3.46 1.73 -25.44
C ASP A 247 -3.86 1.75 -23.95
N VAL A 248 -2.87 1.99 -23.06
CA VAL A 248 -3.06 2.03 -21.61
C VAL A 248 -1.86 2.72 -20.96
N GLY A 249 -2.10 3.40 -19.83
CA GLY A 249 -1.08 3.92 -18.94
C GLY A 249 -1.18 3.31 -17.54
N PHE A 250 -0.06 3.08 -16.86
CA PHE A 250 0.04 2.63 -15.48
C PHE A 250 0.93 3.58 -14.69
N ALA A 251 0.41 4.13 -13.60
CA ALA A 251 1.14 4.99 -12.68
C ALA A 251 1.31 4.30 -11.33
N TYR A 252 2.55 4.26 -10.87
CA TYR A 252 2.92 3.69 -9.57
C TYR A 252 3.15 4.81 -8.55
N ASP A 253 3.20 4.46 -7.27
CA ASP A 253 3.73 5.34 -6.23
C ASP A 253 5.20 5.01 -5.93
N GLY A 254 5.81 5.72 -4.98
CA GLY A 254 7.25 5.69 -4.75
C GLY A 254 7.86 4.32 -4.48
N ASP A 255 7.14 3.40 -3.83
CA ASP A 255 7.56 2.03 -3.55
C ASP A 255 6.74 0.96 -4.30
N ALA A 256 5.88 1.42 -5.21
CA ALA A 256 5.11 0.63 -6.16
C ALA A 256 4.24 -0.47 -5.54
N ASP A 257 3.72 -0.25 -4.35
CA ASP A 257 2.69 -1.10 -3.76
C ASP A 257 1.29 -0.73 -4.28
N ARG A 258 1.16 0.41 -5.01
CA ARG A 258 -0.04 0.93 -5.66
C ARG A 258 0.11 1.04 -7.16
N CYS A 259 -1.03 0.93 -7.87
CA CYS A 259 -1.14 1.21 -9.29
C CYS A 259 -2.49 1.86 -9.60
N LEU A 260 -2.46 3.01 -10.26
CA LEU A 260 -3.62 3.56 -10.97
C LEU A 260 -3.40 3.42 -12.47
N CYS A 261 -4.51 3.31 -13.22
CA CYS A 261 -4.42 3.18 -14.67
C CYS A 261 -5.04 4.38 -15.38
N VAL A 262 -4.66 4.55 -16.65
CA VAL A 262 -5.26 5.51 -17.58
C VAL A 262 -5.67 4.74 -18.83
N ASP A 263 -6.92 4.89 -19.26
CA ASP A 263 -7.41 4.26 -20.47
C ASP A 263 -6.94 5.01 -21.75
N GLU A 264 -7.19 4.44 -22.92
CA GLU A 264 -6.79 4.99 -24.22
C GLU A 264 -7.44 6.35 -24.55
N LYS A 265 -8.44 6.77 -23.78
CA LYS A 265 -9.13 8.07 -23.90
C LYS A 265 -8.63 9.11 -22.91
N GLY A 266 -7.71 8.71 -22.00
CA GLY A 266 -7.19 9.57 -20.95
C GLY A 266 -8.03 9.57 -19.67
N ASN A 267 -9.00 8.68 -19.49
CA ASN A 267 -9.78 8.60 -18.27
C ASN A 267 -9.00 7.83 -17.19
N ILE A 268 -9.17 8.27 -15.93
CA ILE A 268 -8.57 7.62 -14.77
C ILE A 268 -9.32 6.34 -14.45
N VAL A 269 -8.58 5.25 -14.26
CA VAL A 269 -9.06 3.94 -13.81
C VAL A 269 -8.46 3.68 -12.43
N THR A 270 -9.28 3.91 -11.40
CA THR A 270 -8.88 3.81 -9.99
C THR A 270 -8.82 2.36 -9.50
N GLY A 271 -8.41 2.15 -8.25
CA GLY A 271 -8.44 0.83 -7.61
C GLY A 271 -9.85 0.20 -7.62
N ASP A 272 -10.90 1.00 -7.48
CA ASP A 272 -12.28 0.50 -7.57
C ASP A 272 -12.63 -0.04 -8.96
N HIS A 273 -12.19 0.62 -10.02
CA HIS A 273 -12.33 0.09 -11.39
C HIS A 273 -11.56 -1.22 -11.56
N ILE A 274 -10.34 -1.29 -11.01
CA ILE A 274 -9.50 -2.50 -11.06
C ILE A 274 -10.20 -3.66 -10.34
N LEU A 275 -10.76 -3.41 -9.15
CA LEU A 275 -11.54 -4.40 -8.40
C LEU A 275 -12.77 -4.86 -9.19
N TYR A 276 -13.49 -3.94 -9.84
CA TYR A 276 -14.62 -4.24 -10.70
C TYR A 276 -14.21 -5.12 -11.89
N ILE A 277 -13.21 -4.70 -12.65
CA ILE A 277 -12.73 -5.40 -13.86
C ILE A 277 -12.25 -6.80 -13.51
N TYR A 278 -11.40 -6.92 -12.49
CA TYR A 278 -10.79 -8.20 -12.17
C TYR A 278 -11.74 -9.13 -11.41
N GLY A 279 -12.60 -8.58 -10.55
CA GLY A 279 -13.69 -9.34 -9.89
C GLY A 279 -14.65 -9.96 -10.89
N LYS A 280 -15.12 -9.16 -11.87
CA LYS A 280 -15.94 -9.62 -12.99
C LYS A 280 -15.23 -10.70 -13.81
N TYR A 281 -13.95 -10.46 -14.15
CA TYR A 281 -13.15 -11.43 -14.90
C TYR A 281 -12.97 -12.77 -14.18
N LEU A 282 -12.73 -12.75 -12.87
CA LEU A 282 -12.64 -13.96 -12.06
C LEU A 282 -13.98 -14.69 -11.96
N LYS A 283 -15.08 -13.97 -11.78
CA LYS A 283 -16.44 -14.54 -11.74
C LYS A 283 -16.78 -15.26 -13.03
N GLU A 284 -16.60 -14.62 -14.17
CA GLU A 284 -16.88 -15.19 -15.50
C GLU A 284 -16.06 -16.48 -15.78
N ARG A 285 -14.93 -16.65 -15.10
CA ARG A 285 -14.06 -17.84 -15.19
C ARG A 285 -14.31 -18.86 -14.08
N GLY A 286 -15.27 -18.65 -13.20
CA GLY A 286 -15.53 -19.51 -12.04
C GLY A 286 -14.35 -19.54 -11.03
N LYS A 287 -13.54 -18.45 -10.99
CA LYS A 287 -12.34 -18.37 -10.15
C LYS A 287 -12.42 -17.35 -9.01
N LEU A 288 -13.56 -16.66 -8.88
CA LEU A 288 -13.84 -15.77 -7.75
C LEU A 288 -14.28 -16.60 -6.55
N LEU A 289 -13.33 -17.01 -5.72
CA LEU A 289 -13.62 -17.85 -4.55
C LEU A 289 -14.53 -17.10 -3.57
N GLY A 290 -15.51 -17.80 -3.00
CA GLY A 290 -16.51 -17.22 -2.14
C GLY A 290 -17.38 -16.16 -2.84
N ASN A 291 -17.31 -16.05 -4.17
CA ASN A 291 -17.99 -15.02 -4.97
C ASN A 291 -17.75 -13.57 -4.46
N THR A 292 -16.68 -13.34 -3.68
CA THR A 292 -16.48 -12.13 -2.88
C THR A 292 -15.26 -11.33 -3.33
N VAL A 293 -15.41 -10.00 -3.42
CA VAL A 293 -14.34 -9.01 -3.55
C VAL A 293 -14.24 -8.22 -2.24
N VAL A 294 -13.03 -8.06 -1.70
CA VAL A 294 -12.81 -7.32 -0.46
C VAL A 294 -12.45 -5.87 -0.76
N THR A 295 -13.18 -4.94 -0.15
CA THR A 295 -13.02 -3.49 -0.32
C THR A 295 -12.89 -2.80 1.04
N THR A 296 -12.72 -1.48 1.05
CA THR A 296 -12.83 -0.69 2.27
C THR A 296 -14.10 0.17 2.26
N VAL A 297 -14.44 0.73 3.41
CA VAL A 297 -15.55 1.69 3.53
C VAL A 297 -15.37 2.94 2.65
N MET A 298 -14.18 3.16 2.07
CA MET A 298 -13.89 4.29 1.17
C MET A 298 -14.11 3.98 -0.31
N SER A 299 -14.30 2.71 -0.71
CA SER A 299 -14.63 2.39 -2.10
C SER A 299 -15.91 3.07 -2.55
N ASN A 300 -15.94 3.55 -3.79
CA ASN A 300 -17.05 4.33 -4.32
C ASN A 300 -18.39 3.56 -4.29
N PHE A 301 -19.48 4.25 -4.00
CA PHE A 301 -20.83 3.66 -3.94
C PHE A 301 -21.20 2.95 -5.24
N GLY A 302 -20.77 3.50 -6.37
CA GLY A 302 -20.99 2.88 -7.69
C GLY A 302 -20.36 1.50 -7.85
N LEU A 303 -19.26 1.21 -7.13
CA LEU A 303 -18.67 -0.14 -7.14
C LEU A 303 -19.61 -1.17 -6.55
N TYR A 304 -20.28 -0.84 -5.45
CA TYR A 304 -21.23 -1.74 -4.80
C TYR A 304 -22.45 -1.99 -5.68
N LYS A 305 -22.98 -0.92 -6.31
CA LYS A 305 -24.06 -1.05 -7.29
C LYS A 305 -23.69 -1.98 -8.46
N ALA A 306 -22.48 -1.78 -9.00
CA ALA A 306 -22.01 -2.62 -10.09
C ALA A 306 -21.80 -4.09 -9.66
N PHE A 307 -21.38 -4.33 -8.42
CA PHE A 307 -21.28 -5.69 -7.88
C PHE A 307 -22.65 -6.31 -7.65
N ASP A 308 -23.63 -5.56 -7.12
CA ASP A 308 -25.02 -6.03 -6.96
C ASP A 308 -25.61 -6.47 -8.31
N GLU A 309 -25.43 -5.67 -9.37
CA GLU A 309 -25.87 -6.01 -10.74
C GLU A 309 -25.18 -7.26 -11.30
N LEU A 310 -23.91 -7.47 -10.95
CA LEU A 310 -23.17 -8.65 -11.36
C LEU A 310 -23.44 -9.87 -10.45
N GLY A 311 -24.14 -9.70 -9.33
CA GLY A 311 -24.32 -10.73 -8.30
C GLY A 311 -22.97 -11.12 -7.67
N ILE A 312 -22.04 -10.19 -7.50
CA ILE A 312 -20.76 -10.35 -6.79
C ILE A 312 -20.96 -9.87 -5.36
N ASP A 313 -20.61 -10.71 -4.40
CA ASP A 313 -20.60 -10.35 -3.00
C ASP A 313 -19.38 -9.49 -2.68
N TYR A 314 -19.49 -8.62 -1.67
CA TYR A 314 -18.39 -7.76 -1.27
C TYR A 314 -18.30 -7.59 0.25
N ALA A 315 -17.08 -7.51 0.75
CA ALA A 315 -16.79 -7.15 2.14
C ALA A 315 -16.26 -5.72 2.20
N LYS A 316 -16.75 -4.96 3.20
CA LYS A 316 -16.31 -3.58 3.49
C LYS A 316 -15.51 -3.57 4.77
N THR A 317 -14.18 -3.48 4.68
CA THR A 317 -13.32 -3.39 5.85
C THR A 317 -13.12 -1.94 6.28
N LYS A 318 -12.48 -1.73 7.43
CA LYS A 318 -11.90 -0.43 7.79
C LYS A 318 -10.84 -0.04 6.76
N VAL A 319 -10.54 1.26 6.67
CA VAL A 319 -9.46 1.79 5.83
C VAL A 319 -8.11 1.26 6.31
N GLY A 320 -7.33 0.76 5.39
CA GLY A 320 -6.00 0.19 5.60
C GLY A 320 -5.89 -1.21 5.00
N ASP A 321 -4.86 -1.40 4.20
CA ASP A 321 -4.55 -2.65 3.51
C ASP A 321 -4.43 -3.86 4.43
N LYS A 322 -3.98 -3.65 5.69
CA LYS A 322 -3.94 -4.68 6.75
C LYS A 322 -5.32 -5.32 6.95
N TYR A 323 -6.37 -4.51 7.10
CA TYR A 323 -7.72 -5.03 7.34
C TYR A 323 -8.30 -5.74 6.12
N VAL A 324 -7.94 -5.27 4.91
CA VAL A 324 -8.29 -5.94 3.66
C VAL A 324 -7.63 -7.31 3.61
N TYR A 325 -6.32 -7.38 3.85
CA TYR A 325 -5.56 -8.62 3.81
C TYR A 325 -6.01 -9.63 4.88
N GLU A 326 -6.19 -9.19 6.12
CA GLU A 326 -6.68 -10.04 7.21
C GLU A 326 -8.04 -10.68 6.85
N TYR A 327 -8.99 -9.87 6.34
CA TYR A 327 -10.28 -10.40 5.92
C TYR A 327 -10.13 -11.40 4.78
N MET A 328 -9.29 -11.10 3.78
CA MET A 328 -9.03 -11.99 2.64
C MET A 328 -8.50 -13.35 3.11
N MET A 329 -7.55 -13.37 4.03
CA MET A 329 -6.94 -14.59 4.54
C MET A 329 -7.93 -15.42 5.36
N GLN A 330 -8.71 -14.80 6.23
CA GLN A 330 -9.71 -15.47 7.05
C GLN A 330 -10.84 -16.09 6.23
N ASN A 331 -11.20 -15.50 5.09
CA ASN A 331 -12.33 -15.91 4.27
C ASN A 331 -11.92 -16.53 2.91
N GLY A 332 -10.63 -16.71 2.67
CA GLY A 332 -10.12 -17.31 1.43
C GLY A 332 -10.38 -16.49 0.15
N CYS A 333 -10.54 -15.15 0.27
CA CYS A 333 -10.82 -14.29 -0.86
C CYS A 333 -9.60 -14.13 -1.79
N ARG A 334 -9.84 -14.04 -3.10
CA ARG A 334 -8.78 -14.00 -4.12
C ARG A 334 -8.31 -12.60 -4.48
N ILE A 335 -9.17 -11.60 -4.29
CA ILE A 335 -8.89 -10.21 -4.64
C ILE A 335 -9.48 -9.27 -3.58
N GLY A 336 -8.73 -8.27 -3.23
CA GLY A 336 -9.16 -7.16 -2.40
C GLY A 336 -8.27 -5.95 -2.61
N GLY A 337 -8.71 -4.80 -2.12
CA GLY A 337 -7.92 -3.59 -2.25
C GLY A 337 -8.66 -2.32 -1.90
N GLU A 338 -8.04 -1.21 -2.25
CA GLU A 338 -8.48 0.14 -1.96
C GLU A 338 -8.59 0.99 -3.23
N GLN A 339 -9.43 2.00 -3.20
CA GLN A 339 -9.58 2.98 -4.29
C GLN A 339 -8.24 3.62 -4.70
N SER A 340 -7.30 3.75 -3.77
CA SER A 340 -5.95 4.29 -3.98
C SER A 340 -5.07 3.47 -4.93
N GLY A 341 -5.53 2.28 -5.34
CA GLY A 341 -4.78 1.38 -6.22
C GLY A 341 -3.92 0.34 -5.49
N HIS A 342 -4.01 0.25 -4.18
CA HIS A 342 -3.39 -0.84 -3.41
C HIS A 342 -4.24 -2.10 -3.57
N ILE A 343 -3.86 -2.96 -4.51
CA ILE A 343 -4.62 -4.16 -4.87
C ILE A 343 -3.84 -5.41 -4.50
N ILE A 344 -4.49 -6.30 -3.78
CA ILE A 344 -3.93 -7.56 -3.28
C ILE A 344 -4.53 -8.73 -4.08
N PHE A 345 -3.66 -9.52 -4.68
CA PHE A 345 -4.01 -10.79 -5.33
C PHE A 345 -3.48 -11.93 -4.46
N SER A 346 -4.26 -12.43 -3.50
CA SER A 346 -3.81 -13.37 -2.46
C SER A 346 -3.16 -14.66 -3.00
N LYS A 347 -3.46 -15.03 -4.24
CA LYS A 347 -2.80 -16.16 -4.90
C LYS A 347 -1.32 -15.90 -5.19
N TYR A 348 -0.92 -14.65 -5.34
CA TYR A 348 0.39 -14.27 -5.88
C TYR A 348 1.23 -13.45 -4.90
N ALA A 349 0.59 -12.62 -4.09
CA ALA A 349 1.27 -11.67 -3.20
C ALA A 349 0.58 -11.59 -1.83
N SER A 350 1.35 -11.28 -0.79
CA SER A 350 0.87 -11.05 0.59
C SER A 350 0.60 -9.56 0.88
N THR A 351 0.84 -8.69 -0.09
CA THR A 351 0.62 -7.24 -0.01
C THR A 351 0.17 -6.70 -1.36
N GLY A 352 -0.21 -5.43 -1.44
CA GLY A 352 -0.43 -4.76 -2.72
C GLY A 352 0.82 -4.78 -3.57
N ASP A 353 0.63 -4.95 -4.87
CA ASP A 353 1.71 -5.00 -5.85
C ASP A 353 1.26 -4.26 -7.11
N GLY A 354 1.79 -3.06 -7.30
CA GLY A 354 1.40 -2.19 -8.42
C GLY A 354 1.79 -2.77 -9.77
N ILE A 355 2.97 -3.40 -9.87
CA ILE A 355 3.44 -3.98 -11.13
C ILE A 355 2.63 -5.24 -11.47
N LEU A 356 2.35 -6.10 -10.48
CA LEU A 356 1.45 -7.23 -10.67
C LEU A 356 0.04 -6.76 -11.07
N THR A 357 -0.46 -5.70 -10.45
CA THR A 357 -1.77 -5.11 -10.77
C THR A 357 -1.84 -4.68 -12.22
N SER A 358 -0.84 -3.93 -12.69
CA SER A 358 -0.74 -3.50 -14.10
C SER A 358 -0.66 -4.68 -15.06
N LEU A 359 0.10 -5.72 -14.73
CA LEU A 359 0.16 -6.97 -15.51
C LEU A 359 -1.20 -7.64 -15.61
N LYS A 360 -1.93 -7.77 -14.48
CA LYS A 360 -3.23 -8.44 -14.45
C LYS A 360 -4.28 -7.68 -15.23
N ILE A 361 -4.27 -6.35 -15.23
CA ILE A 361 -5.16 -5.54 -16.07
C ILE A 361 -4.80 -5.71 -17.57
N ALA A 362 -3.53 -5.63 -17.94
CA ALA A 362 -3.10 -5.87 -19.31
C ALA A 362 -3.47 -7.29 -19.80
N GLU A 363 -3.38 -8.30 -18.94
CA GLU A 363 -3.87 -9.65 -19.23
C GLU A 363 -5.37 -9.70 -19.52
N VAL A 364 -6.20 -9.00 -18.73
CA VAL A 364 -7.65 -8.95 -18.97
C VAL A 364 -7.96 -8.27 -20.31
N MET A 365 -7.26 -7.17 -20.65
CA MET A 365 -7.38 -6.52 -21.94
C MET A 365 -7.10 -7.51 -23.10
N LYS A 366 -6.00 -8.25 -23.02
CA LYS A 366 -5.62 -9.26 -24.04
C LYS A 366 -6.60 -10.43 -24.07
N ALA A 367 -7.01 -10.95 -22.91
CA ALA A 367 -7.91 -12.09 -22.83
C ALA A 367 -9.32 -11.78 -23.37
N LYS A 368 -9.81 -10.58 -23.12
CA LYS A 368 -11.12 -10.12 -23.58
C LYS A 368 -11.12 -9.45 -24.95
N LYS A 369 -9.93 -9.13 -25.47
CA LYS A 369 -9.75 -8.33 -26.70
C LYS A 369 -10.53 -7.00 -26.63
N LYS A 370 -10.48 -6.33 -25.48
CA LYS A 370 -11.16 -5.07 -25.19
C LYS A 370 -10.15 -4.01 -24.77
N THR A 371 -10.46 -2.76 -25.09
CA THR A 371 -9.72 -1.61 -24.53
C THR A 371 -10.04 -1.46 -23.04
N LEU A 372 -9.22 -0.67 -22.32
CA LEU A 372 -9.45 -0.48 -20.90
C LEU A 372 -10.75 0.27 -20.63
N SER A 373 -11.11 1.27 -21.46
CA SER A 373 -12.40 1.97 -21.34
C SER A 373 -13.60 1.03 -21.50
N GLN A 374 -13.51 0.06 -22.44
CA GLN A 374 -14.55 -0.95 -22.62
C GLN A 374 -14.67 -1.94 -21.44
N LEU A 375 -13.56 -2.18 -20.73
CA LEU A 375 -13.58 -3.02 -19.52
C LEU A 375 -14.23 -2.32 -18.33
N CYS A 376 -14.21 -0.98 -18.30
CA CYS A 376 -14.86 -0.16 -17.27
C CYS A 376 -16.38 -0.03 -17.48
N GLU A 377 -16.92 -0.43 -18.65
CA GLU A 377 -18.36 -0.35 -18.92
C GLU A 377 -19.17 -1.15 -17.89
N GLY A 378 -20.21 -0.50 -17.35
CA GLY A 378 -21.07 -1.05 -16.28
C GLY A 378 -20.63 -0.62 -14.87
N PHE A 379 -19.56 0.17 -14.74
CA PHE A 379 -19.21 0.82 -13.47
C PHE A 379 -19.33 2.34 -13.60
N THR A 380 -20.27 2.92 -12.89
CA THR A 380 -20.47 4.38 -12.83
C THR A 380 -19.92 4.91 -11.52
N VAL A 381 -18.97 5.84 -11.60
CA VAL A 381 -18.44 6.53 -10.43
C VAL A 381 -19.45 7.58 -9.96
N TYR A 382 -19.89 7.45 -8.72
CA TYR A 382 -20.74 8.46 -8.08
C TYR A 382 -19.91 9.66 -7.65
N PRO A 383 -20.37 10.89 -7.95
CA PRO A 383 -19.78 12.10 -7.38
C PRO A 383 -19.63 12.02 -5.86
N GLN A 384 -18.51 12.47 -5.36
CA GLN A 384 -18.15 12.42 -3.94
C GLN A 384 -17.72 13.79 -3.45
N VAL A 385 -18.20 14.19 -2.28
CA VAL A 385 -17.67 15.32 -1.52
C VAL A 385 -17.26 14.85 -0.14
N LEU A 386 -16.01 15.15 0.23
CA LEU A 386 -15.46 14.88 1.55
C LEU A 386 -14.97 16.19 2.14
N LYS A 387 -15.45 16.56 3.33
CA LYS A 387 -14.97 17.69 4.09
C LYS A 387 -14.46 17.26 5.47
N ASN A 388 -13.37 17.88 5.90
CA ASN A 388 -12.79 17.67 7.23
C ASN A 388 -13.31 18.79 8.17
N VAL A 389 -13.79 18.40 9.33
CA VAL A 389 -14.23 19.33 10.38
C VAL A 389 -13.31 19.16 11.58
N ARG A 390 -12.60 20.24 11.93
CA ARG A 390 -11.74 20.23 13.13
C ARG A 390 -12.61 20.26 14.38
N VAL A 391 -12.36 19.34 15.31
CA VAL A 391 -13.17 19.17 16.52
C VAL A 391 -12.27 19.03 17.75
N THR A 392 -12.81 19.40 18.90
CA THR A 392 -12.13 19.29 20.21
C THR A 392 -12.08 17.84 20.68
N ASP A 393 -13.17 17.08 20.49
CA ASP A 393 -13.27 15.65 20.81
C ASP A 393 -13.98 14.93 19.64
N LYS A 394 -13.25 14.05 18.97
CA LYS A 394 -13.73 13.30 17.80
C LYS A 394 -14.86 12.33 18.17
N ALA A 395 -14.67 11.60 19.27
CA ALA A 395 -15.63 10.60 19.72
C ALA A 395 -16.94 11.25 20.20
N ALA A 396 -16.84 12.33 20.96
CA ALA A 396 -18.00 13.08 21.42
C ALA A 396 -18.77 13.69 20.23
N ALA A 397 -18.07 14.29 19.27
CA ALA A 397 -18.70 14.86 18.07
C ALA A 397 -19.40 13.81 17.20
N GLN A 398 -18.82 12.63 17.06
CA GLN A 398 -19.44 11.54 16.31
C GLN A 398 -20.61 10.89 17.04
N ALA A 399 -20.56 10.80 18.38
CA ALA A 399 -21.61 10.17 19.20
C ALA A 399 -22.78 11.14 19.53
N ASP A 400 -22.67 12.42 19.23
CA ASP A 400 -23.70 13.43 19.51
C ASP A 400 -25.03 13.07 18.83
N ALA A 401 -26.13 13.10 19.61
CA ALA A 401 -27.44 12.66 19.16
C ALA A 401 -28.00 13.48 17.95
N ASP A 402 -27.73 14.81 17.94
CA ASP A 402 -28.21 15.67 16.87
C ASP A 402 -27.35 15.50 15.60
N VAL A 403 -26.05 15.21 15.75
CA VAL A 403 -25.17 14.83 14.63
C VAL A 403 -25.62 13.50 14.04
N GLN A 404 -25.88 12.50 14.86
CA GLN A 404 -26.40 11.20 14.42
C GLN A 404 -27.77 11.32 13.75
N LYS A 405 -28.64 12.19 14.26
CA LYS A 405 -29.93 12.50 13.65
C LYS A 405 -29.76 13.11 12.24
N ALA A 406 -28.88 14.09 12.10
CA ALA A 406 -28.57 14.71 10.80
C ALA A 406 -28.01 13.67 9.80
N VAL A 407 -27.15 12.77 10.25
CA VAL A 407 -26.62 11.66 9.44
C VAL A 407 -27.75 10.73 8.99
N ALA A 408 -28.64 10.33 9.89
CA ALA A 408 -29.79 9.46 9.60
C ALA A 408 -30.78 10.13 8.61
N GLU A 409 -31.03 11.43 8.76
CA GLU A 409 -31.87 12.20 7.82
C GLU A 409 -31.28 12.21 6.41
N VAL A 410 -29.98 12.44 6.29
CA VAL A 410 -29.28 12.40 5.00
C VAL A 410 -29.30 10.98 4.41
N ALA A 411 -29.02 9.96 5.21
CA ALA A 411 -29.07 8.58 4.77
C ALA A 411 -30.46 8.19 4.26
N ALA A 412 -31.53 8.59 4.96
CA ALA A 412 -32.90 8.34 4.53
C ALA A 412 -33.25 9.05 3.21
N LYS A 413 -32.77 10.30 3.00
CA LYS A 413 -32.97 11.04 1.75
C LYS A 413 -32.22 10.47 0.58
N LEU A 414 -31.02 9.95 0.81
CA LEU A 414 -30.20 9.31 -0.23
C LEU A 414 -30.77 7.93 -0.64
N GLY A 415 -31.26 7.15 0.32
CA GLY A 415 -31.77 5.81 0.06
C GLY A 415 -30.79 4.98 -0.78
N ASP A 416 -31.30 4.43 -1.90
CA ASP A 416 -30.49 3.65 -2.86
C ASP A 416 -29.75 4.51 -3.91
N SER A 417 -29.81 5.84 -3.82
CA SER A 417 -29.19 6.77 -4.78
C SER A 417 -27.88 7.36 -4.30
N GLY A 418 -27.42 6.97 -3.11
CA GLY A 418 -26.16 7.48 -2.55
C GLY A 418 -25.88 6.95 -1.15
N ARG A 419 -24.85 7.49 -0.52
CA ARG A 419 -24.52 7.17 0.88
C ARG A 419 -23.84 8.33 1.59
N ILE A 420 -23.91 8.31 2.91
CA ILE A 420 -23.14 9.17 3.80
C ILE A 420 -22.20 8.33 4.67
N LEU A 421 -21.01 8.82 4.92
CA LEU A 421 -20.04 8.25 5.86
C LEU A 421 -19.46 9.37 6.73
N VAL A 422 -19.61 9.22 8.03
CA VAL A 422 -18.98 10.11 9.02
C VAL A 422 -18.00 9.28 9.86
N ARG A 423 -16.75 9.70 9.92
CA ARG A 423 -15.71 8.97 10.64
C ARG A 423 -14.64 9.87 11.23
N GLU A 424 -14.03 9.41 12.30
CA GLU A 424 -12.84 10.03 12.87
C GLU A 424 -11.62 9.90 11.96
N SER A 425 -10.75 10.91 11.97
CA SER A 425 -9.41 10.77 11.43
C SER A 425 -8.51 10.02 12.43
N GLY A 426 -7.71 9.09 11.95
CA GLY A 426 -6.76 8.34 12.79
C GLY A 426 -5.61 9.22 13.31
N THR A 427 -5.22 10.25 12.55
CA THR A 427 -3.99 11.05 12.80
C THR A 427 -4.25 12.50 13.17
N GLU A 428 -5.38 13.08 12.76
CA GLU A 428 -5.69 14.49 12.92
C GLU A 428 -6.89 14.68 13.86
N PRO A 429 -7.03 15.83 14.53
CA PRO A 429 -8.18 16.16 15.37
C PRO A 429 -9.38 16.62 14.50
N VAL A 430 -9.79 15.78 13.55
CA VAL A 430 -10.90 16.06 12.63
C VAL A 430 -11.88 14.89 12.54
N VAL A 431 -13.15 15.22 12.34
CA VAL A 431 -14.17 14.32 11.85
C VAL A 431 -14.32 14.53 10.34
N ARG A 432 -14.33 13.45 9.59
CA ARG A 432 -14.48 13.44 8.13
C ARG A 432 -15.93 13.12 7.77
N VAL A 433 -16.58 14.03 7.06
CA VAL A 433 -17.93 13.88 6.53
C VAL A 433 -17.84 13.68 5.02
N MET A 434 -18.29 12.54 4.54
CA MET A 434 -18.29 12.17 3.12
C MET A 434 -19.70 11.83 2.67
N VAL A 435 -20.10 12.38 1.53
CA VAL A 435 -21.34 12.03 0.86
C VAL A 435 -21.02 11.64 -0.59
N GLU A 436 -21.64 10.58 -1.07
CA GLU A 436 -21.69 10.18 -2.47
C GLU A 436 -23.14 10.17 -2.93
N ALA A 437 -23.41 10.82 -4.06
CA ALA A 437 -24.76 10.95 -4.62
C ALA A 437 -24.71 11.12 -6.13
N GLN A 438 -25.89 11.30 -6.76
CA GLN A 438 -26.02 11.45 -8.22
C GLN A 438 -25.39 12.72 -8.78
N SER A 439 -25.24 13.79 -7.98
CA SER A 439 -24.54 15.02 -8.38
C SER A 439 -23.71 15.59 -7.26
N LYS A 440 -22.71 16.40 -7.63
CA LYS A 440 -21.81 17.07 -6.70
C LYS A 440 -22.55 18.07 -5.81
N GLU A 441 -23.53 18.76 -6.36
CA GLU A 441 -24.36 19.73 -5.65
C GLU A 441 -25.15 19.07 -4.51
N ILE A 442 -25.72 17.88 -4.76
CA ILE A 442 -26.41 17.09 -3.73
C ILE A 442 -25.43 16.66 -2.64
N CYS A 443 -24.22 16.21 -3.04
CA CYS A 443 -23.18 15.86 -2.09
C CYS A 443 -22.80 17.04 -1.19
N GLU A 444 -22.56 18.24 -1.78
CA GLU A 444 -22.21 19.45 -1.04
C GLU A 444 -23.31 19.85 -0.06
N GLN A 445 -24.56 19.87 -0.50
CA GLN A 445 -25.71 20.21 0.34
C GLN A 445 -25.80 19.29 1.57
N TYR A 446 -25.65 17.99 1.40
CA TYR A 446 -25.79 17.03 2.48
C TYR A 446 -24.57 17.00 3.41
N VAL A 447 -23.36 17.17 2.88
CA VAL A 447 -22.16 17.33 3.70
C VAL A 447 -22.29 18.57 4.58
N ASP A 448 -22.73 19.70 4.01
CA ASP A 448 -22.87 20.96 4.75
C ASP A 448 -23.99 20.89 5.80
N HIS A 449 -25.07 20.15 5.54
CA HIS A 449 -26.12 19.91 6.54
C HIS A 449 -25.56 19.20 7.80
N VAL A 450 -24.75 18.15 7.63
CA VAL A 450 -24.15 17.43 8.77
C VAL A 450 -23.06 18.27 9.45
N ILE A 451 -22.26 19.02 8.69
CA ILE A 451 -21.26 19.92 9.26
C ILE A 451 -21.92 21.01 10.10
N ALA A 452 -23.08 21.54 9.68
CA ALA A 452 -23.84 22.53 10.45
C ALA A 452 -24.31 21.95 11.80
N ALA A 453 -24.72 20.67 11.85
CA ALA A 453 -25.05 20.00 13.10
C ALA A 453 -23.82 19.89 14.03
N ILE A 454 -22.65 19.48 13.50
CA ILE A 454 -21.40 19.40 14.29
C ILE A 454 -21.02 20.77 14.87
N ARG A 455 -21.12 21.84 14.06
CA ARG A 455 -20.80 23.22 14.49
C ARG A 455 -21.78 23.77 15.51
N GLY A 456 -23.08 23.52 15.30
CA GLY A 456 -24.15 24.03 16.16
C GLY A 456 -24.11 23.48 17.58
N LYS A 457 -23.39 22.38 17.82
CA LYS A 457 -23.21 21.76 19.13
C LYS A 457 -21.89 22.12 19.83
N GLY A 458 -21.11 23.02 19.27
CA GLY A 458 -19.87 23.51 19.88
C GLY A 458 -18.73 22.47 19.85
N HIS A 459 -18.82 21.45 19.01
CA HIS A 459 -17.75 20.45 18.85
C HIS A 459 -16.55 20.97 18.07
N CYS A 460 -16.67 22.09 17.37
CA CYS A 460 -15.57 22.67 16.60
C CYS A 460 -14.47 23.26 17.48
N ALA A 461 -13.19 23.01 17.11
CA ALA A 461 -12.01 23.61 17.73
C ALA A 461 -11.70 24.99 17.11
#